data_1b4904d3ba8f293acb1aea4786dc9200
#
_entry.id   1b4904d3ba8f293acb1aea4786dc9200
#
_cell.length_a   1.000
_cell.length_b   1.000
_cell.length_c   1.000
_cell.angle_alpha   90.00
_cell.angle_beta   90.00
_cell.angle_gamma   90.00
#
_symmetry.space_group_name_H-M   'P 1'
#
loop_
_entity.id
_entity.type
_entity.pdbx_description
1 polymer ?
#
loop_
_entity_poly.entity_id
_entity_poly.type
_entity_poly.pdbx_seq_one_letter_code
_entity_poly.pdbx_strand_id
1 'polypeptide(L)'
;MTLPTTKPKQSLKPGERVLFAVFGAFLVLAVIGYIVLETVRSHMKEPMFTSRSSFDSTAEGLRGSKLFREANCTACHRAMRNGTNHGIVLDGIGSRRSVEWIENFLRRPELTYGAPTIDHASGREAGYTIALPTADIHDIAMFLFELKAEQGSSMAREPPPESSGFIDSMVNMWAPEDWKDKYQDIRTKPPGQEGRTTEKTPSP
;
A
#
# COMPACT_ATOMS: atom_id res chain seq x y z
N MET A 1 -30.22 -13.96 -67.54
CA MET A 1 -29.38 -13.03 -66.73
C MET A 1 -30.33 -12.04 -66.09
N THR A 2 -30.69 -12.26 -64.81
CA THR A 2 -31.57 -11.39 -64.01
C THR A 2 -30.71 -10.43 -63.21
N LEU A 3 -30.84 -9.13 -63.49
CA LEU A 3 -30.16 -8.06 -62.76
C LEU A 3 -30.65 -8.01 -61.30
N PRO A 4 -29.78 -7.81 -60.35
CA PRO A 4 -30.19 -7.67 -58.95
C PRO A 4 -30.98 -6.37 -58.74
N THR A 5 -32.22 -6.48 -58.31
CA THR A 5 -33.07 -5.35 -57.92
C THR A 5 -32.51 -4.72 -56.64
N THR A 6 -31.93 -3.55 -56.75
CA THR A 6 -31.54 -2.70 -55.62
C THR A 6 -32.78 -2.26 -54.86
N LYS A 7 -32.96 -2.76 -53.62
CA LYS A 7 -34.01 -2.27 -52.74
C LYS A 7 -33.83 -0.77 -52.47
N PRO A 8 -34.90 0.04 -52.53
CA PRO A 8 -34.81 1.46 -52.22
C PRO A 8 -34.36 1.66 -50.77
N LYS A 9 -33.37 2.54 -50.56
CA LYS A 9 -32.93 2.94 -49.22
C LYS A 9 -34.10 3.55 -48.46
N GLN A 10 -34.61 2.87 -47.45
CA GLN A 10 -35.63 3.45 -46.58
C GLN A 10 -35.05 4.63 -45.82
N SER A 11 -35.72 5.77 -45.87
CA SER A 11 -35.35 6.95 -45.07
C SER A 11 -35.59 6.66 -43.57
N LEU A 12 -34.63 7.00 -42.73
CA LEU A 12 -34.75 6.84 -41.26
C LEU A 12 -35.97 7.57 -40.72
N LYS A 13 -36.72 6.91 -39.84
CA LYS A 13 -37.83 7.51 -39.09
C LYS A 13 -37.34 8.69 -38.24
N PRO A 14 -38.16 9.68 -37.91
CA PRO A 14 -37.75 10.84 -37.10
C PRO A 14 -37.07 10.44 -35.76
N GLY A 15 -37.59 9.45 -35.07
CA GLY A 15 -37.00 8.93 -33.81
C GLY A 15 -35.62 8.27 -34.00
N GLU A 16 -35.42 7.55 -35.10
CA GLU A 16 -34.13 6.95 -35.45
C GLU A 16 -33.07 8.02 -35.75
N ARG A 17 -33.45 9.11 -36.39
CA ARG A 17 -32.54 10.24 -36.65
C ARG A 17 -32.08 10.88 -35.35
N VAL A 18 -32.99 11.09 -34.39
CA VAL A 18 -32.63 11.63 -33.07
C VAL A 18 -31.71 10.66 -32.32
N LEU A 19 -32.02 9.39 -32.35
CA LEU A 19 -31.19 8.37 -31.69
C LEU A 19 -29.76 8.35 -32.26
N PHE A 20 -29.64 8.31 -33.58
CA PHE A 20 -28.34 8.36 -34.28
C PHE A 20 -27.59 9.66 -34.04
N ALA A 21 -28.30 10.80 -33.98
CA ALA A 21 -27.69 12.09 -33.67
C ALA A 21 -27.12 12.13 -32.25
N VAL A 22 -27.86 11.64 -31.25
CA VAL A 22 -27.41 11.57 -29.86
C VAL A 22 -26.22 10.61 -29.71
N PHE A 23 -26.32 9.43 -30.36
CA PHE A 23 -25.22 8.47 -30.36
C PHE A 23 -23.97 9.03 -31.06
N GLY A 24 -24.14 9.68 -32.20
CA GLY A 24 -23.04 10.35 -32.92
C GLY A 24 -22.39 11.45 -32.06
N ALA A 25 -23.19 12.28 -31.42
CA ALA A 25 -22.68 13.31 -30.51
C ALA A 25 -21.88 12.70 -29.32
N PHE A 26 -22.38 11.61 -28.76
CA PHE A 26 -21.66 10.88 -27.69
C PHE A 26 -20.30 10.34 -28.18
N LEU A 27 -20.25 9.74 -29.37
CA LEU A 27 -18.99 9.26 -29.94
C LEU A 27 -18.00 10.40 -30.19
N VAL A 28 -18.47 11.53 -30.72
CA VAL A 28 -17.62 12.71 -30.95
C VAL A 28 -17.05 13.21 -29.61
N LEU A 29 -17.88 13.34 -28.58
CA LEU A 29 -17.44 13.74 -27.24
C LEU A 29 -16.44 12.76 -26.62
N ALA A 30 -16.66 11.46 -26.81
CA ALA A 30 -15.72 10.43 -26.35
C ALA A 30 -14.37 10.54 -27.05
N VAL A 31 -14.33 10.75 -28.36
CA VAL A 31 -13.09 10.95 -29.12
C VAL A 31 -12.37 12.23 -28.68
N ILE A 32 -13.11 13.33 -28.52
CA ILE A 32 -12.52 14.58 -28.01
C ILE A 32 -11.94 14.38 -26.61
N GLY A 33 -12.69 13.75 -25.72
CA GLY A 33 -12.23 13.43 -24.37
C GLY A 33 -10.95 12.58 -24.38
N TYR A 34 -10.90 11.56 -25.24
CA TYR A 34 -9.71 10.74 -25.41
C TYR A 34 -8.51 11.54 -25.91
N ILE A 35 -8.69 12.39 -26.93
CA ILE A 35 -7.60 13.24 -27.46
C ILE A 35 -7.09 14.21 -26.38
N VAL A 36 -7.98 14.85 -25.63
CA VAL A 36 -7.61 15.74 -24.54
C VAL A 36 -6.82 14.99 -23.48
N LEU A 37 -7.29 13.83 -23.06
CA LEU A 37 -6.64 13.01 -22.03
C LEU A 37 -5.26 12.53 -22.49
N GLU A 38 -5.13 12.09 -23.75
CA GLU A 38 -3.86 11.67 -24.33
C GLU A 38 -2.88 12.83 -24.48
N THR A 39 -3.38 14.01 -24.84
CA THR A 39 -2.56 15.22 -24.94
C THR A 39 -2.05 15.64 -23.56
N VAL A 40 -2.90 15.62 -22.54
CA VAL A 40 -2.49 15.88 -21.14
C VAL A 40 -1.45 14.86 -20.72
N ARG A 41 -1.71 13.57 -20.95
CA ARG A 41 -0.79 12.48 -20.59
C ARG A 41 0.58 12.64 -21.25
N SER A 42 0.64 13.00 -22.53
CA SER A 42 1.90 13.14 -23.27
C SER A 42 2.74 14.35 -22.85
N HIS A 43 2.11 15.37 -22.24
CA HIS A 43 2.80 16.56 -21.73
C HIS A 43 3.16 16.46 -20.25
N MET A 44 2.65 15.45 -19.53
CA MET A 44 3.02 15.25 -18.13
C MET A 44 4.46 14.71 -18.05
N LYS A 45 5.30 15.35 -17.24
CA LYS A 45 6.66 14.90 -16.98
C LYS A 45 6.70 13.64 -16.12
N GLU A 46 5.64 13.40 -15.36
CA GLU A 46 5.49 12.22 -14.53
C GLU A 46 4.35 11.33 -15.07
N PRO A 47 4.50 10.00 -15.08
CA PRO A 47 3.46 9.11 -15.55
C PRO A 47 2.21 9.23 -14.68
N MET A 48 1.04 9.32 -15.29
CA MET A 48 -0.26 9.46 -14.61
C MET A 48 -0.60 8.28 -13.68
N PHE A 49 0.02 7.13 -13.93
CA PHE A 49 -0.05 5.91 -13.12
C PHE A 49 1.36 5.51 -12.73
N THR A 50 1.90 6.19 -11.72
CA THR A 50 3.14 5.75 -11.08
C THR A 50 2.90 4.43 -10.37
N SER A 51 3.88 3.53 -10.41
CA SER A 51 3.84 2.35 -9.56
C SER A 51 3.84 2.83 -8.11
N ARG A 52 2.90 2.33 -7.30
CA ARG A 52 2.81 2.71 -5.88
C ARG A 52 3.98 2.22 -5.04
N SER A 53 4.86 1.45 -5.64
CA SER A 53 6.08 0.93 -5.04
C SER A 53 7.19 0.93 -6.09
N SER A 54 8.37 1.30 -5.67
CA SER A 54 9.62 1.21 -6.44
C SER A 54 10.60 0.31 -5.70
N PHE A 55 11.55 -0.27 -6.44
CA PHE A 55 12.61 -1.08 -5.86
C PHE A 55 13.87 -0.94 -6.72
N ASP A 56 15.00 -0.79 -6.03
CA ASP A 56 16.33 -0.87 -6.61
C ASP A 56 17.01 -2.07 -5.98
N SER A 57 17.14 -3.14 -6.75
CA SER A 57 17.66 -4.39 -6.21
C SER A 57 19.19 -4.38 -6.17
N THR A 58 19.74 -4.42 -4.97
CA THR A 58 21.14 -4.77 -4.73
C THR A 58 21.36 -6.28 -4.92
N ALA A 59 22.64 -6.70 -4.93
CA ALA A 59 22.95 -8.13 -4.98
C ALA A 59 22.39 -8.89 -3.75
N GLU A 60 22.38 -8.25 -2.59
CA GLU A 60 21.78 -8.78 -1.34
C GLU A 60 20.27 -8.85 -1.45
N GLY A 61 19.61 -7.81 -1.91
CA GLY A 61 18.17 -7.79 -2.14
C GLY A 61 17.70 -8.83 -3.15
N LEU A 62 18.49 -9.09 -4.21
CA LEU A 62 18.19 -10.18 -5.17
C LEU A 62 18.29 -11.55 -4.51
N ARG A 63 19.33 -11.81 -3.68
CA ARG A 63 19.42 -13.05 -2.89
C ARG A 63 18.26 -13.16 -1.91
N GLY A 64 17.95 -12.07 -1.21
CA GLY A 64 16.85 -11.98 -0.26
C GLY A 64 15.49 -12.24 -0.93
N SER A 65 15.27 -11.75 -2.14
CA SER A 65 14.07 -12.05 -2.93
C SER A 65 13.91 -13.54 -3.24
N LYS A 66 15.03 -14.23 -3.51
CA LYS A 66 15.03 -15.68 -3.71
C LYS A 66 14.73 -16.41 -2.39
N LEU A 67 15.45 -16.06 -1.32
CA LEU A 67 15.27 -16.63 0.02
C LEU A 67 13.86 -16.41 0.56
N PHE A 68 13.25 -15.24 0.31
CA PHE A 68 11.87 -14.94 0.68
C PHE A 68 10.86 -15.94 0.07
N ARG A 69 11.08 -16.37 -1.16
CA ARG A 69 10.25 -17.39 -1.80
C ARG A 69 10.58 -18.80 -1.30
N GLU A 70 11.85 -19.12 -1.15
CA GLU A 70 12.32 -20.44 -0.67
C GLU A 70 11.90 -20.71 0.78
N ALA A 71 11.91 -19.65 1.61
CA ALA A 71 11.38 -19.69 2.97
C ALA A 71 9.84 -19.64 3.03
N ASN A 72 9.14 -19.76 1.90
CA ASN A 72 7.68 -19.82 1.82
C ASN A 72 6.93 -18.59 2.39
N CYS A 73 7.58 -17.44 2.48
CA CYS A 73 6.94 -16.20 2.96
C CYS A 73 5.78 -15.77 2.06
N THR A 74 5.82 -16.12 0.77
CA THR A 74 4.78 -15.87 -0.22
C THR A 74 3.48 -16.63 0.04
N ALA A 75 3.48 -17.64 0.90
CA ALA A 75 2.27 -18.35 1.31
C ALA A 75 1.30 -17.42 2.06
N CYS A 76 1.82 -16.46 2.81
CA CYS A 76 1.02 -15.51 3.58
C CYS A 76 1.14 -14.09 3.04
N HIS A 77 2.33 -13.65 2.65
CA HIS A 77 2.61 -12.28 2.26
C HIS A 77 2.70 -12.10 0.74
N ARG A 78 2.24 -10.93 0.29
CA ARG A 78 2.45 -10.47 -1.08
C ARG A 78 3.58 -9.44 -1.11
N ALA A 79 4.57 -9.69 -1.98
CA ALA A 79 5.63 -8.75 -2.33
C ALA A 79 5.82 -8.76 -3.85
N MET A 80 6.00 -7.59 -4.48
CA MET A 80 6.15 -7.43 -5.93
C MET A 80 5.05 -8.14 -6.74
N ARG A 81 3.80 -8.06 -6.26
CA ARG A 81 2.62 -8.74 -6.82
C ARG A 81 2.66 -10.28 -6.77
N ASN A 82 3.66 -10.86 -6.14
CA ASN A 82 3.80 -12.31 -5.96
C ASN A 82 3.43 -12.70 -4.53
N GLY A 83 2.65 -13.78 -4.37
CA GLY A 83 2.19 -14.28 -3.08
C GLY A 83 0.71 -14.06 -2.82
N THR A 84 0.30 -14.28 -1.59
CA THR A 84 -1.10 -14.20 -1.14
C THR A 84 -1.36 -12.95 -0.28
N ASN A 85 -2.60 -12.75 0.13
CA ASN A 85 -3.02 -11.65 0.99
C ASN A 85 -3.51 -12.17 2.37
N HIS A 86 -3.03 -13.32 2.83
CA HIS A 86 -3.33 -13.80 4.18
C HIS A 86 -2.66 -12.92 5.24
N GLY A 87 -1.40 -12.53 5.01
CA GLY A 87 -0.69 -11.54 5.79
C GLY A 87 -0.76 -10.13 5.16
N ILE A 88 -0.07 -9.19 5.77
CA ILE A 88 0.04 -7.83 5.22
C ILE A 88 0.79 -7.82 3.89
N VAL A 89 0.42 -6.92 3.00
CA VAL A 89 1.16 -6.63 1.77
C VAL A 89 2.46 -5.94 2.14
N LEU A 90 3.59 -6.47 1.64
CA LEU A 90 4.93 -5.98 1.97
C LEU A 90 5.46 -4.95 0.96
N ASP A 91 4.74 -4.70 -0.15
CA ASP A 91 5.07 -3.63 -1.07
C ASP A 91 5.13 -2.29 -0.32
N GLY A 92 6.27 -1.63 -0.35
CA GLY A 92 6.49 -0.36 0.35
C GLY A 92 6.88 -0.47 1.83
N ILE A 93 7.10 -1.67 2.37
CA ILE A 93 7.50 -1.86 3.78
C ILE A 93 8.81 -1.13 4.11
N GLY A 94 9.75 -1.07 3.16
CA GLY A 94 11.03 -0.40 3.32
C GLY A 94 10.92 1.13 3.48
N SER A 95 9.77 1.73 3.15
CA SER A 95 9.50 3.15 3.48
C SER A 95 9.03 3.35 4.91
N ARG A 96 8.60 2.27 5.58
CA ARG A 96 8.03 2.31 6.94
C ARG A 96 8.99 1.79 8.00
N ARG A 97 9.85 0.83 7.64
CA ARG A 97 10.73 0.10 8.57
C ARG A 97 12.16 0.12 8.08
N SER A 98 13.11 0.18 9.01
CA SER A 98 14.53 0.06 8.69
C SER A 98 14.93 -1.41 8.51
N VAL A 99 16.10 -1.65 7.94
CA VAL A 99 16.69 -3.01 7.81
C VAL A 99 16.79 -3.67 9.19
N GLU A 100 17.34 -2.95 10.17
CA GLU A 100 17.55 -3.45 11.53
C GLU A 100 16.21 -3.82 12.19
N TRP A 101 15.16 -3.04 11.95
CA TRP A 101 13.84 -3.36 12.48
C TRP A 101 13.31 -4.64 11.87
N ILE A 102 13.43 -4.81 10.55
CA ILE A 102 12.97 -6.01 9.84
C ILE A 102 13.75 -7.25 10.31
N GLU A 103 15.09 -7.16 10.41
CA GLU A 103 15.92 -8.24 10.94
C GLU A 103 15.52 -8.63 12.35
N ASN A 104 15.37 -7.64 13.22
CA ASN A 104 14.99 -7.88 14.62
C ASN A 104 13.58 -8.48 14.70
N PHE A 105 12.65 -8.06 13.85
CA PHE A 105 11.33 -8.65 13.79
C PHE A 105 11.37 -10.13 13.35
N LEU A 106 12.14 -10.47 12.34
CA LEU A 106 12.27 -11.86 11.89
C LEU A 106 12.92 -12.77 12.95
N ARG A 107 13.82 -12.23 13.77
CA ARG A 107 14.51 -12.97 14.85
C ARG A 107 13.71 -13.02 16.14
N ARG A 108 13.04 -11.95 16.50
CA ARG A 108 12.33 -11.75 17.78
C ARG A 108 11.06 -10.94 17.57
N PRO A 109 10.06 -11.54 16.91
CA PRO A 109 8.88 -10.81 16.43
C PRO A 109 8.13 -10.10 17.55
N GLU A 110 7.86 -10.78 18.65
CA GLU A 110 7.08 -10.22 19.75
C GLU A 110 7.83 -9.11 20.49
N LEU A 111 9.15 -9.28 20.69
CA LEU A 111 9.98 -8.27 21.33
C LEU A 111 10.08 -7.00 20.47
N THR A 112 10.25 -7.17 19.14
CA THR A 112 10.40 -6.06 18.21
C THR A 112 9.09 -5.34 17.97
N TYR A 113 7.99 -6.08 17.90
CA TYR A 113 6.65 -5.53 17.72
C TYR A 113 6.08 -4.92 18.99
N GLY A 114 6.55 -5.38 20.17
CA GLY A 114 6.07 -4.93 21.47
C GLY A 114 4.73 -5.53 21.89
N ALA A 115 4.22 -6.53 21.16
CA ALA A 115 2.98 -7.23 21.43
C ALA A 115 3.03 -8.67 20.88
N PRO A 116 2.17 -9.58 21.36
CA PRO A 116 2.05 -10.91 20.78
C PRO A 116 1.74 -10.84 19.29
N THR A 117 2.46 -11.61 18.48
CA THR A 117 2.20 -11.73 17.03
C THR A 117 1.34 -12.97 16.77
N ILE A 118 0.41 -12.86 15.82
CA ILE A 118 -0.52 -13.96 15.51
C ILE A 118 0.23 -15.15 14.93
N ASP A 119 1.10 -14.91 13.94
CA ASP A 119 1.66 -15.98 13.12
C ASP A 119 3.18 -16.11 13.25
N HIS A 120 3.90 -15.05 13.65
CA HIS A 120 5.38 -15.04 13.72
C HIS A 120 5.95 -15.46 15.09
N ALA A 121 5.12 -15.65 16.10
CA ALA A 121 5.58 -16.12 17.41
C ALA A 121 6.14 -17.54 17.34
N SER A 122 7.00 -17.88 18.29
CA SER A 122 7.53 -19.25 18.41
C SER A 122 6.39 -20.27 18.54
N GLY A 123 6.46 -21.35 17.76
CA GLY A 123 5.40 -22.38 17.71
C GLY A 123 4.17 -21.98 16.87
N ARG A 124 4.17 -20.85 16.21
CA ARG A 124 3.16 -20.43 15.23
C ARG A 124 3.58 -20.77 13.80
N GLU A 125 2.67 -20.60 12.85
CA GLU A 125 2.84 -21.02 11.46
C GLU A 125 4.09 -20.42 10.80
N ALA A 126 4.36 -19.13 11.01
CA ALA A 126 5.54 -18.44 10.52
C ALA A 126 6.70 -18.36 11.54
N GLY A 127 6.57 -19.03 12.69
CA GLY A 127 7.59 -19.02 13.75
C GLY A 127 8.93 -19.65 13.34
N TYR A 128 8.97 -20.40 12.24
CA TYR A 128 10.20 -20.95 11.66
C TYR A 128 11.19 -19.87 11.21
N THR A 129 10.73 -18.65 10.96
CA THR A 129 11.60 -17.53 10.55
C THR A 129 12.67 -17.22 11.59
N ILE A 130 12.38 -17.48 12.87
CA ILE A 130 13.31 -17.29 14.00
C ILE A 130 14.55 -18.18 13.86
N ALA A 131 14.40 -19.35 13.25
CA ALA A 131 15.46 -20.35 13.09
C ALA A 131 16.28 -20.19 11.78
N LEU A 132 15.93 -19.24 10.93
CA LEU A 132 16.69 -18.97 9.70
C LEU A 132 18.12 -18.51 10.02
N PRO A 133 19.10 -18.85 9.16
CA PRO A 133 20.46 -18.35 9.26
C PRO A 133 20.50 -16.82 9.29
N THR A 134 21.41 -16.26 10.08
CA THR A 134 21.55 -14.81 10.21
C THR A 134 21.79 -14.10 8.87
N ALA A 135 22.58 -14.70 7.99
CA ALA A 135 22.83 -14.14 6.67
C ALA A 135 21.57 -14.11 5.80
N ASP A 136 20.75 -15.15 5.88
CA ASP A 136 19.51 -15.24 5.12
C ASP A 136 18.48 -14.22 5.62
N ILE A 137 18.39 -14.04 6.93
CA ILE A 137 17.56 -13.00 7.56
C ILE A 137 17.99 -11.61 7.08
N HIS A 138 19.29 -11.36 7.02
CA HIS A 138 19.83 -10.09 6.54
C HIS A 138 19.46 -9.84 5.06
N ASP A 139 19.72 -10.82 4.20
CA ASP A 139 19.39 -10.70 2.77
C ASP A 139 17.87 -10.51 2.56
N ILE A 140 17.02 -11.24 3.30
CA ILE A 140 15.57 -11.05 3.27
C ILE A 140 15.19 -9.64 3.75
N ALA A 141 15.81 -9.14 4.81
CA ALA A 141 15.55 -7.80 5.32
C ALA A 141 15.98 -6.71 4.32
N MET A 142 17.10 -6.90 3.63
CA MET A 142 17.54 -6.04 2.55
C MET A 142 16.53 -6.01 1.39
N PHE A 143 16.07 -7.18 0.94
CA PHE A 143 15.03 -7.26 -0.08
C PHE A 143 13.77 -6.48 0.32
N LEU A 144 13.27 -6.70 1.53
CA LEU A 144 12.07 -6.03 2.03
C LEU A 144 12.28 -4.52 2.20
N PHE A 145 13.47 -4.11 2.63
CA PHE A 145 13.82 -2.70 2.76
C PHE A 145 13.90 -1.97 1.41
N GLU A 146 14.29 -2.66 0.36
CA GLU A 146 14.33 -2.12 -1.00
C GLU A 146 12.95 -1.91 -1.63
N LEU A 147 11.90 -2.54 -1.08
CA LEU A 147 10.52 -2.32 -1.49
C LEU A 147 10.04 -0.95 -0.95
N LYS A 148 10.31 0.11 -1.71
CA LYS A 148 9.93 1.47 -1.34
C LYS A 148 8.53 1.82 -1.88
N ALA A 149 7.80 2.61 -1.13
CA ALA A 149 6.55 3.20 -1.57
C ALA A 149 6.80 4.63 -2.05
N GLU A 150 6.13 5.02 -3.11
CA GLU A 150 6.15 6.40 -3.58
C GLU A 150 5.49 7.33 -2.57
N GLN A 151 6.04 8.52 -2.45
CA GLN A 151 5.48 9.55 -1.57
C GLN A 151 4.03 9.85 -1.98
N GLY A 152 3.15 9.92 -0.99
CA GLY A 152 1.71 10.13 -1.21
C GLY A 152 0.91 8.85 -1.50
N SER A 153 1.54 7.68 -1.65
CA SER A 153 0.82 6.41 -1.72
C SER A 153 0.38 5.96 -0.32
N SER A 154 -0.70 5.16 -0.25
CA SER A 154 -1.19 4.60 1.03
C SER A 154 -0.17 3.70 1.74
N MET A 155 0.88 3.28 1.04
CA MET A 155 1.95 2.45 1.57
C MET A 155 3.15 3.29 2.02
N ALA A 156 3.26 4.55 1.62
CA ALA A 156 4.28 5.46 2.12
C ALA A 156 4.03 5.78 3.60
N ARG A 157 5.10 6.08 4.30
CA ARG A 157 4.96 6.68 5.63
C ARG A 157 4.35 8.06 5.44
N GLU A 158 3.17 8.28 5.99
CA GLU A 158 2.65 9.62 6.08
C GLU A 158 3.65 10.45 6.91
N PRO A 159 4.08 11.62 6.42
CA PRO A 159 4.77 12.54 7.28
C PRO A 159 3.86 12.77 8.49
N PRO A 160 4.40 12.83 9.72
CA PRO A 160 3.59 13.14 10.89
C PRO A 160 2.81 14.43 10.54
N PRO A 161 1.48 14.44 10.66
CA PRO A 161 0.73 15.64 10.39
C PRO A 161 1.32 16.72 11.28
N GLU A 162 1.70 17.83 10.70
CA GLU A 162 1.92 19.07 11.42
C GLU A 162 0.71 19.18 12.34
N SER A 163 0.96 19.30 13.66
CA SER A 163 -0.02 19.23 14.75
C SER A 163 -1.41 19.63 14.27
N SER A 164 -2.32 18.66 14.08
CA SER A 164 -3.63 18.99 13.58
C SER A 164 -4.39 19.62 14.73
N GLY A 165 -4.35 20.94 14.82
CA GLY A 165 -5.12 21.72 15.77
C GLY A 165 -6.62 21.39 15.76
N PHE A 166 -7.09 20.74 14.70
CA PHE A 166 -8.44 20.20 14.61
C PHE A 166 -8.66 19.00 15.55
N ILE A 167 -7.74 18.02 15.59
CA ILE A 167 -7.89 16.86 16.48
C ILE A 167 -7.74 17.29 17.93
N ASP A 168 -6.75 18.15 18.22
CA ASP A 168 -6.55 18.70 19.56
C ASP A 168 -7.77 19.50 20.01
N SER A 169 -8.35 20.32 19.13
CA SER A 169 -9.60 21.05 19.40
C SER A 169 -10.78 20.10 19.66
N MET A 170 -10.91 19.03 18.88
CA MET A 170 -11.95 18.01 19.06
C MET A 170 -11.81 17.30 20.40
N VAL A 171 -10.60 16.87 20.75
CA VAL A 171 -10.33 16.22 22.05
C VAL A 171 -10.62 17.19 23.20
N ASN A 172 -10.15 18.44 23.12
CA ASN A 172 -10.39 19.43 24.16
C ASN A 172 -11.88 19.79 24.32
N MET A 173 -12.67 19.72 23.23
CA MET A 173 -14.09 20.08 23.25
C MET A 173 -15.00 18.93 23.70
N TRP A 174 -14.70 17.71 23.29
CA TRP A 174 -15.63 16.56 23.41
C TRP A 174 -15.15 15.44 24.34
N ALA A 175 -13.82 15.36 24.64
CA ALA A 175 -13.33 14.31 25.52
C ALA A 175 -13.72 14.61 26.97
N PRO A 176 -14.13 13.59 27.74
CA PRO A 176 -14.28 13.70 29.20
C PRO A 176 -12.97 14.20 29.84
N GLU A 177 -13.04 14.97 30.92
CA GLU A 177 -11.87 15.53 31.61
C GLU A 177 -10.84 14.46 31.96
N ASP A 178 -11.29 13.29 32.42
CA ASP A 178 -10.42 12.16 32.77
C ASP A 178 -9.64 11.57 31.57
N TRP A 179 -10.05 11.90 30.35
CA TRP A 179 -9.43 11.44 29.10
C TRP A 179 -8.48 12.47 28.49
N LYS A 180 -8.69 13.77 28.76
CA LYS A 180 -7.85 14.83 28.25
C LYS A 180 -6.40 14.70 28.67
N ASP A 181 -6.19 14.32 29.93
CA ASP A 181 -4.85 14.09 30.49
C ASP A 181 -4.17 12.81 29.97
N LYS A 182 -4.96 11.87 29.45
CA LYS A 182 -4.47 10.58 28.91
C LYS A 182 -4.29 10.62 27.42
N TYR A 183 -4.86 11.61 26.74
CA TYR A 183 -4.69 11.76 25.30
C TYR A 183 -3.25 12.12 24.98
N GLN A 184 -2.60 11.23 24.24
CA GLN A 184 -1.34 11.54 23.57
C GLN A 184 -1.53 11.18 22.10
N ASP A 185 -1.30 12.15 21.21
CA ASP A 185 -1.31 11.86 19.79
C ASP A 185 -0.18 10.87 19.48
N ILE A 186 -0.56 9.60 19.21
CA ILE A 186 0.39 8.53 18.89
C ILE A 186 1.24 8.84 17.66
N ARG A 187 0.80 9.76 16.81
CA ARG A 187 1.50 10.18 15.61
C ARG A 187 2.70 11.08 15.91
N THR A 188 2.70 11.75 17.05
CA THR A 188 3.80 12.63 17.51
C THR A 188 4.90 11.85 18.26
N LYS A 189 4.68 10.56 18.57
CA LYS A 189 5.71 9.74 19.21
C LYS A 189 6.82 9.41 18.22
N PRO A 190 8.10 9.67 18.57
CA PRO A 190 9.22 9.20 17.77
C PRO A 190 9.18 7.67 17.70
N PRO A 191 9.51 7.07 16.53
CA PRO A 191 9.54 5.62 16.36
C PRO A 191 10.54 5.01 17.34
N GLY A 192 10.06 4.16 18.25
CA GLY A 192 10.87 3.47 19.27
C GLY A 192 10.41 3.68 20.72
N GLN A 193 9.41 4.53 20.98
CA GLN A 193 8.83 4.69 22.32
C GLN A 193 7.42 4.10 22.46
N GLU A 194 7.05 3.16 21.60
CA GLU A 194 5.85 2.37 21.81
C GLU A 194 6.09 1.41 22.97
N GLY A 195 5.43 1.65 24.10
CA GLY A 195 5.24 0.60 25.11
C GLY A 195 5.92 0.73 26.45
N ARG A 196 6.23 1.93 26.96
CA ARG A 196 6.45 2.05 28.40
C ARG A 196 5.21 2.62 29.08
N THR A 197 4.19 1.79 29.24
CA THR A 197 3.15 2.05 30.25
C THR A 197 3.88 2.08 31.59
N THR A 198 3.96 3.25 32.20
CA THR A 198 4.33 3.37 33.61
C THR A 198 3.24 2.66 34.42
N GLU A 199 3.50 1.42 34.75
CA GLU A 199 2.78 0.70 35.78
C GLU A 199 2.97 1.46 37.08
N LYS A 200 1.91 2.17 37.47
CA LYS A 200 1.87 2.90 38.73
C LYS A 200 1.76 1.86 39.83
N THR A 201 2.89 1.53 40.45
CA THR A 201 2.96 0.71 41.64
C THR A 201 2.03 1.29 42.73
N PRO A 202 1.07 0.53 43.27
CA PRO A 202 0.29 0.99 44.40
C PRO A 202 1.22 1.10 45.58
N SER A 203 1.29 2.28 46.16
CA SER A 203 1.97 2.50 47.46
C SER A 203 1.20 1.83 48.59
N PRO A 204 1.90 1.36 49.62
CA PRO A 204 1.38 0.56 50.74
C PRO A 204 0.39 1.30 51.62
#